data_7262cfd0f61d9ce3a5bcd3a97805d7a8
#
_entry.id   7262cfd0f61d9ce3a5bcd3a97805d7a8
#
_cell.length_a   1.000
_cell.length_b   1.000
_cell.length_c   1.000
_cell.angle_alpha   90.00
_cell.angle_beta   90.00
_cell.angle_gamma   90.00
#
_symmetry.space_group_name_H-M   'P 1'
#
loop_
_entity.id
_entity.type
_entity.pdbx_description
1 polymer ?
#
loop_
_entity_poly.entity_id
_entity_poly.type
_entity_poly.pdbx_seq_one_letter_code
_entity_poly.pdbx_strand_id
1 'polypeptide(L)'
;MNRRITKHLLVGFSLALLAWGILGIFLSSTSFGGVQQMAPDLSPTLSSEQIPHLFKDFSIWIGSATKTENVSIGAQLFSWNSGGTTLSWSNSLFTAVDIGFFVIAIGTISIDRREDRKLQKLRDRILDEVVTNPGIHLRELHRIIGCAMGALQYHIRFLEQDGLVISLRNGNVKHLFAPGYSSDERIMLLTAIARNPTVNSILSECASNGQTTQAEISRVLNVDKSLISYYINSLLDANILRSVKVFGREKPVLLTEWARTAIDCEDILVH
;
A
#
# COMPACT_ATOMS: atom_id res chain seq x y z
N MET A 1 18.15 -6.26 -9.33
CA MET A 1 17.85 -5.65 -10.63
C MET A 1 16.50 -4.96 -10.51
N ASN A 2 16.44 -3.65 -10.75
CA ASN A 2 15.38 -2.75 -10.28
C ASN A 2 14.10 -2.96 -11.13
N ARG A 3 13.05 -3.60 -10.55
CA ARG A 3 11.77 -3.93 -11.24
C ARG A 3 11.09 -2.71 -11.90
N ARG A 4 11.35 -1.50 -11.41
CA ARG A 4 10.83 -0.27 -12.03
C ARG A 4 11.48 0.04 -13.37
N ILE A 5 12.78 -0.18 -13.49
CA ILE A 5 13.53 0.07 -14.75
C ILE A 5 13.10 -0.91 -15.84
N THR A 6 12.86 -2.18 -15.51
CA THR A 6 12.35 -3.18 -16.45
C THR A 6 10.93 -2.86 -16.96
N LYS A 7 10.05 -2.30 -16.11
CA LYS A 7 8.70 -1.89 -16.48
C LYS A 7 8.72 -0.71 -17.47
N HIS A 8 9.53 0.30 -17.21
CA HIS A 8 9.65 1.45 -18.12
C HIS A 8 10.29 1.07 -19.47
N LEU A 9 11.25 0.14 -19.45
CA LEU A 9 11.84 -0.41 -20.69
C LEU A 9 10.82 -1.22 -21.51
N LEU A 10 9.98 -2.04 -20.86
CA LEU A 10 8.93 -2.83 -21.53
C LEU A 10 7.85 -1.93 -22.15
N VAL A 11 7.41 -0.89 -21.43
CA VAL A 11 6.43 0.08 -21.92
C VAL A 11 7.02 0.91 -23.07
N GLY A 12 8.26 1.35 -22.95
CA GLY A 12 8.97 2.09 -24.01
C GLY A 12 9.15 1.24 -25.28
N PHE A 13 9.49 -0.04 -25.13
CA PHE A 13 9.64 -0.98 -26.25
C PHE A 13 8.30 -1.26 -26.93
N SER A 14 7.20 -1.42 -26.18
CA SER A 14 5.85 -1.60 -26.72
C SER A 14 5.37 -0.36 -27.50
N LEU A 15 5.63 0.85 -26.98
CA LEU A 15 5.30 2.10 -27.69
C LEU A 15 6.13 2.28 -28.96
N ALA A 16 7.41 1.88 -28.94
CA ALA A 16 8.27 1.94 -30.12
C ALA A 16 7.79 0.98 -31.22
N LEU A 17 7.33 -0.24 -30.87
CA LEU A 17 6.77 -1.19 -31.81
C LEU A 17 5.44 -0.70 -32.41
N LEU A 18 4.57 -0.08 -31.62
CA LEU A 18 3.35 0.56 -32.09
C LEU A 18 3.64 1.69 -33.09
N ALA A 19 4.60 2.55 -32.78
CA ALA A 19 5.01 3.63 -33.68
C ALA A 19 5.58 3.08 -34.99
N TRP A 20 6.34 1.99 -34.91
CA TRP A 20 6.88 1.30 -36.11
C TRP A 20 5.78 0.68 -36.97
N GLY A 21 4.77 0.04 -36.32
CA GLY A 21 3.61 -0.52 -37.05
C GLY A 21 2.81 0.56 -37.78
N ILE A 22 2.54 1.69 -37.13
CA ILE A 22 1.86 2.85 -37.75
C ILE A 22 2.67 3.43 -38.90
N LEU A 23 3.99 3.55 -38.75
CA LEU A 23 4.90 4.04 -39.78
C LEU A 23 4.94 3.07 -41.00
N GLY A 24 4.88 1.74 -40.75
CA GLY A 24 4.81 0.72 -41.78
C GLY A 24 3.54 0.82 -42.64
N ILE A 25 2.40 1.07 -42.00
CA ILE A 25 1.11 1.29 -42.69
C ILE A 25 1.17 2.58 -43.53
N PHE A 26 1.78 3.64 -43.00
CA PHE A 26 1.89 4.91 -43.72
C PHE A 26 2.83 4.82 -44.92
N LEU A 27 3.95 4.12 -44.82
CA LEU A 27 4.91 3.91 -45.91
C LEU A 27 4.35 2.98 -46.98
N SER A 28 3.51 1.99 -46.63
CA SER A 28 2.86 1.11 -47.62
C SER A 28 1.78 1.84 -48.42
N SER A 29 1.15 2.88 -47.85
CA SER A 29 0.13 3.69 -48.53
C SER A 29 0.75 4.72 -49.51
N THR A 30 2.02 5.07 -49.39
CA THR A 30 2.69 6.03 -50.28
C THR A 30 3.33 5.38 -51.51
N SER A 31 3.41 4.05 -51.58
CA SER A 31 3.92 3.31 -52.76
C SER A 31 2.94 3.18 -53.93
N PHE A 32 1.74 3.76 -53.82
CA PHE A 32 0.73 3.67 -54.91
C PHE A 32 0.65 4.97 -55.71
N GLY A 33 1.79 5.44 -56.18
CA GLY A 33 1.88 6.58 -57.09
C GLY A 33 2.38 6.15 -58.46
N GLY A 34 1.53 5.59 -59.31
CA GLY A 34 1.96 5.34 -60.66
C GLY A 34 1.07 4.43 -61.52
N VAL A 35 -0.22 4.72 -61.68
CA VAL A 35 -0.95 4.43 -62.92
C VAL A 35 -2.02 5.50 -63.14
N GLN A 36 -1.76 6.39 -64.08
CA GLN A 36 -2.76 7.25 -64.68
C GLN A 36 -3.81 6.39 -65.35
N GLN A 37 -5.05 6.42 -64.90
CA GLN A 37 -6.20 6.10 -65.72
C GLN A 37 -7.29 7.13 -65.56
N MET A 38 -7.54 7.84 -66.62
CA MET A 38 -8.61 8.76 -66.88
C MET A 38 -9.95 8.16 -66.45
N ALA A 39 -10.67 8.78 -65.53
CA ALA A 39 -12.07 8.54 -65.28
C ALA A 39 -12.77 9.86 -64.92
N PRO A 40 -14.03 10.06 -65.34
CA PRO A 40 -14.69 11.36 -65.39
C PRO A 40 -15.15 11.86 -64.04
N ASP A 41 -15.21 13.19 -63.94
CA ASP A 41 -15.76 14.01 -62.89
C ASP A 41 -17.04 13.45 -62.24
N LEU A 42 -16.96 13.08 -60.98
CA LEU A 42 -18.07 13.05 -60.05
C LEU A 42 -17.52 13.43 -58.66
N SER A 43 -17.52 14.70 -58.36
CA SER A 43 -17.27 15.23 -57.02
C SER A 43 -18.56 15.17 -56.17
N PRO A 44 -18.66 14.33 -55.15
CA PRO A 44 -19.62 14.59 -54.10
C PRO A 44 -18.94 15.47 -53.02
N THR A 45 -19.39 16.72 -52.93
CA THR A 45 -19.12 17.59 -51.80
C THR A 45 -19.74 16.98 -50.53
N LEU A 46 -18.92 16.35 -49.71
CA LEU A 46 -19.29 15.95 -48.38
C LEU A 46 -19.41 17.21 -47.50
N SER A 47 -20.63 17.60 -47.14
CA SER A 47 -20.90 18.66 -46.20
C SER A 47 -20.44 18.24 -44.80
N SER A 48 -19.94 19.17 -44.01
CA SER A 48 -19.41 19.02 -42.66
C SER A 48 -20.43 18.51 -41.62
N GLU A 49 -21.69 18.29 -41.98
CA GLU A 49 -22.76 17.80 -41.10
C GLU A 49 -22.85 16.27 -40.98
N GLN A 50 -22.11 15.50 -41.81
CA GLN A 50 -22.21 14.03 -41.76
C GLN A 50 -21.22 13.32 -40.84
N ILE A 51 -20.28 14.04 -40.27
CA ILE A 51 -19.24 13.47 -39.37
C ILE A 51 -19.82 12.89 -38.06
N PRO A 52 -20.87 13.46 -37.41
CA PRO A 52 -21.42 12.89 -36.18
C PRO A 52 -22.06 11.53 -36.33
N HIS A 53 -22.61 11.20 -37.50
CA HIS A 53 -23.30 9.92 -37.71
C HIS A 53 -22.36 8.73 -37.84
N LEU A 54 -21.17 8.93 -38.36
CA LEU A 54 -20.14 7.88 -38.49
C LEU A 54 -19.66 7.35 -37.14
N PHE A 55 -19.56 8.22 -36.15
CA PHE A 55 -19.16 7.81 -34.78
C PHE A 55 -20.29 7.12 -34.00
N LYS A 56 -21.53 7.41 -34.32
CA LYS A 56 -22.70 6.78 -33.66
C LYS A 56 -22.86 5.33 -34.13
N ASP A 57 -22.62 5.08 -35.39
CA ASP A 57 -22.69 3.72 -35.96
C ASP A 57 -21.51 2.84 -35.48
N PHE A 58 -20.34 3.44 -35.24
CA PHE A 58 -19.19 2.73 -34.66
C PHE A 58 -19.41 2.30 -33.20
N SER A 59 -20.09 3.13 -32.38
CA SER A 59 -20.41 2.80 -30.99
C SER A 59 -21.51 1.71 -30.90
N ILE A 60 -22.46 1.70 -31.84
CA ILE A 60 -23.49 0.66 -31.94
C ILE A 60 -22.86 -0.66 -32.39
N TRP A 61 -21.86 -0.60 -33.28
CA TRP A 61 -21.16 -1.79 -33.75
C TRP A 61 -20.33 -2.48 -32.64
N ILE A 62 -19.65 -1.71 -31.80
CA ILE A 62 -18.95 -2.27 -30.60
C ILE A 62 -19.94 -2.84 -29.59
N GLY A 63 -21.09 -2.19 -29.37
CA GLY A 63 -22.12 -2.67 -28.47
C GLY A 63 -22.83 -3.95 -28.94
N SER A 64 -22.93 -4.17 -30.25
CA SER A 64 -23.53 -5.38 -30.84
C SER A 64 -22.56 -6.55 -30.91
N ALA A 65 -21.27 -6.31 -31.04
CA ALA A 65 -20.24 -7.35 -31.03
C ALA A 65 -20.06 -8.07 -29.69
N THR A 66 -20.56 -7.47 -28.59
CA THR A 66 -20.51 -8.10 -27.25
C THR A 66 -21.75 -8.94 -26.92
N LYS A 67 -22.76 -9.04 -27.80
CA LYS A 67 -24.06 -9.61 -27.47
C LYS A 67 -24.49 -10.82 -28.29
N THR A 68 -23.68 -11.33 -29.19
CA THR A 68 -24.11 -12.48 -30.01
C THR A 68 -23.11 -13.64 -29.96
N GLU A 69 -23.70 -14.76 -29.65
CA GLU A 69 -23.30 -16.14 -29.78
C GLU A 69 -22.38 -16.43 -30.98
N ASN A 70 -21.33 -17.21 -30.70
CA ASN A 70 -20.60 -18.12 -31.61
C ASN A 70 -20.46 -17.74 -33.10
N VAL A 71 -20.05 -16.51 -33.39
CA VAL A 71 -19.54 -16.21 -34.71
C VAL A 71 -18.02 -16.15 -34.65
N SER A 72 -17.39 -17.15 -35.26
CA SER A 72 -15.95 -17.23 -35.42
C SER A 72 -15.43 -15.90 -36.02
N ILE A 73 -14.74 -15.12 -35.20
CA ILE A 73 -14.07 -13.88 -35.60
C ILE A 73 -13.13 -14.11 -36.81
N GLY A 74 -12.68 -15.34 -37.03
CA GLY A 74 -11.89 -15.74 -38.17
C GLY A 74 -12.63 -15.66 -39.51
N ALA A 75 -13.96 -15.81 -39.56
CA ALA A 75 -14.70 -15.84 -40.82
C ALA A 75 -15.03 -14.44 -41.38
N GLN A 76 -15.18 -13.43 -40.53
CA GLN A 76 -15.46 -12.06 -41.00
C GLN A 76 -14.21 -11.30 -41.46
N LEU A 77 -13.05 -11.61 -40.92
CA LEU A 77 -11.78 -11.06 -41.43
C LEU A 77 -11.43 -11.60 -42.84
N PHE A 78 -12.03 -12.69 -43.25
CA PHE A 78 -11.81 -13.30 -44.55
C PHE A 78 -12.78 -12.83 -45.66
N SER A 79 -13.89 -12.18 -45.31
CA SER A 79 -14.96 -11.81 -46.24
C SER A 79 -14.73 -10.49 -47.00
N TRP A 80 -13.71 -9.73 -46.65
CA TRP A 80 -13.51 -8.39 -47.23
C TRP A 80 -12.50 -8.35 -48.38
N ASN A 81 -12.26 -9.46 -49.02
CA ASN A 81 -11.29 -9.48 -50.15
C ASN A 81 -11.79 -10.19 -51.41
N SER A 82 -12.90 -9.71 -51.98
CA SER A 82 -13.31 -10.11 -53.34
C SER A 82 -12.94 -9.08 -54.39
N GLY A 83 -12.06 -8.16 -54.15
CA GLY A 83 -11.51 -7.19 -55.10
C GLY A 83 -9.99 -7.30 -55.22
N GLY A 84 -9.54 -8.20 -56.01
CA GLY A 84 -8.27 -8.35 -56.73
C GLY A 84 -7.02 -7.59 -56.29
N THR A 85 -6.59 -7.65 -55.06
CA THR A 85 -5.22 -7.28 -54.66
C THR A 85 -4.64 -8.39 -53.79
N THR A 86 -3.53 -8.96 -54.24
CA THR A 86 -2.73 -9.94 -53.50
C THR A 86 -2.23 -9.31 -52.21
N LEU A 87 -3.03 -9.43 -51.14
CA LEU A 87 -2.56 -9.11 -49.81
C LEU A 87 -1.51 -10.15 -49.40
N SER A 88 -0.27 -9.72 -49.44
CA SER A 88 0.86 -10.50 -48.98
C SER A 88 0.58 -11.02 -47.57
N TRP A 89 0.74 -12.31 -47.33
CA TRP A 89 0.63 -13.00 -46.05
C TRP A 89 1.43 -12.31 -44.90
N SER A 90 2.39 -11.47 -45.27
CA SER A 90 3.17 -10.67 -44.34
C SER A 90 2.34 -9.68 -43.53
N ASN A 91 1.34 -9.02 -44.13
CA ASN A 91 0.56 -7.98 -43.47
C ASN A 91 -0.40 -8.54 -42.39
N SER A 92 -0.97 -9.74 -42.63
CA SER A 92 -1.87 -10.37 -41.66
C SER A 92 -1.12 -10.93 -40.44
N LEU A 93 0.13 -11.37 -40.61
CA LEU A 93 0.97 -11.82 -39.50
C LEU A 93 1.41 -10.65 -38.62
N PHE A 94 1.74 -9.49 -39.22
CA PHE A 94 2.11 -8.29 -38.44
C PHE A 94 0.94 -7.77 -37.58
N THR A 95 -0.29 -7.73 -38.15
CA THR A 95 -1.47 -7.31 -37.38
C THR A 95 -1.82 -8.28 -36.24
N ALA A 96 -1.67 -9.59 -36.44
CA ALA A 96 -1.90 -10.59 -35.39
C ALA A 96 -0.88 -10.49 -34.25
N VAL A 97 0.37 -10.22 -34.59
CA VAL A 97 1.44 -9.99 -33.60
C VAL A 97 1.18 -8.72 -32.81
N ASP A 98 0.79 -7.61 -33.46
CA ASP A 98 0.49 -6.34 -32.77
C ASP A 98 -0.69 -6.47 -31.83
N ILE A 99 -1.77 -7.16 -32.21
CA ILE A 99 -2.92 -7.43 -31.33
C ILE A 99 -2.49 -8.31 -30.15
N GLY A 100 -1.65 -9.31 -30.38
CA GLY A 100 -1.11 -10.18 -29.32
C GLY A 100 -0.32 -9.39 -28.29
N PHE A 101 0.59 -8.51 -28.71
CA PHE A 101 1.34 -7.64 -27.80
C PHE A 101 0.45 -6.67 -27.03
N PHE A 102 -0.58 -6.11 -27.67
CA PHE A 102 -1.52 -5.21 -27.02
C PHE A 102 -2.33 -5.91 -25.91
N VAL A 103 -2.80 -7.13 -26.15
CA VAL A 103 -3.50 -7.94 -25.15
C VAL A 103 -2.59 -8.30 -23.97
N ILE A 104 -1.32 -8.67 -24.24
CA ILE A 104 -0.34 -8.95 -23.20
C ILE A 104 -0.04 -7.69 -22.39
N ALA A 105 0.12 -6.53 -23.02
CA ALA A 105 0.37 -5.27 -22.35
C ALA A 105 -0.80 -4.86 -21.43
N ILE A 106 -2.05 -4.97 -21.89
CA ILE A 106 -3.25 -4.72 -21.08
C ILE A 106 -3.34 -5.71 -19.92
N GLY A 107 -3.04 -6.99 -20.18
CA GLY A 107 -3.03 -8.03 -19.15
C GLY A 107 -2.05 -7.74 -18.02
N THR A 108 -0.82 -7.35 -18.35
CA THR A 108 0.21 -7.02 -17.37
C THR A 108 -0.14 -5.79 -16.51
N ILE A 109 -0.70 -4.74 -17.11
CA ILE A 109 -1.17 -3.55 -16.40
C ILE A 109 -2.33 -3.89 -15.45
N SER A 110 -3.23 -4.77 -15.84
CA SER A 110 -4.38 -5.18 -15.03
C SER A 110 -3.97 -6.01 -13.82
N ILE A 111 -2.96 -6.86 -13.94
CA ILE A 111 -2.42 -7.67 -12.83
C ILE A 111 -1.75 -6.77 -11.80
N ASP A 112 -0.91 -5.82 -12.25
CA ASP A 112 -0.21 -4.88 -11.38
C ASP A 112 -1.20 -4.05 -10.51
N ARG A 113 -2.29 -3.57 -11.11
CA ARG A 113 -3.35 -2.83 -10.40
C ARG A 113 -4.09 -3.63 -9.32
N ARG A 114 -4.18 -4.96 -9.47
CA ARG A 114 -4.82 -5.84 -8.48
C ARG A 114 -3.91 -6.07 -7.27
N GLU A 115 -2.62 -6.20 -7.50
CA GLU A 115 -1.63 -6.32 -6.42
C GLU A 115 -1.55 -5.03 -5.61
N ASP A 116 -1.45 -3.87 -6.27
CA ASP A 116 -1.40 -2.57 -5.59
C ASP A 116 -2.61 -2.35 -4.68
N ARG A 117 -3.82 -2.72 -5.13
CA ARG A 117 -5.03 -2.65 -4.30
C ARG A 117 -5.01 -3.55 -3.08
N LYS A 118 -4.43 -4.75 -3.17
CA LYS A 118 -4.28 -5.67 -2.02
C LYS A 118 -3.26 -5.13 -1.02
N LEU A 119 -2.15 -4.59 -1.50
CA LEU A 119 -1.11 -3.98 -0.68
C LEU A 119 -1.63 -2.72 0.04
N GLN A 120 -2.42 -1.91 -0.64
CA GLN A 120 -3.06 -0.73 -0.05
C GLN A 120 -4.01 -1.14 1.08
N LYS A 121 -4.92 -2.09 0.85
CA LYS A 121 -5.82 -2.61 1.89
C LYS A 121 -5.09 -3.15 3.12
N LEU A 122 -3.92 -3.78 2.94
CA LEU A 122 -3.12 -4.26 4.06
C LEU A 122 -2.48 -3.09 4.84
N ARG A 123 -2.01 -2.05 4.14
CA ARG A 123 -1.49 -0.83 4.78
C ARG A 123 -2.56 -0.09 5.57
N ASP A 124 -3.76 0.03 5.00
CA ASP A 124 -4.90 0.65 5.66
C ASP A 124 -5.25 -0.08 6.97
N ARG A 125 -5.29 -1.42 6.95
CA ARG A 125 -5.49 -2.23 8.17
C ARG A 125 -4.39 -2.07 9.20
N ILE A 126 -3.13 -1.95 8.77
CA ILE A 126 -2.00 -1.69 9.68
C ILE A 126 -2.16 -0.31 10.33
N LEU A 127 -2.54 0.71 9.56
CA LEU A 127 -2.77 2.07 10.08
C LEU A 127 -3.93 2.10 11.07
N ASP A 128 -5.07 1.50 10.73
CA ASP A 128 -6.23 1.41 11.61
C ASP A 128 -5.85 0.78 12.95
N GLU A 129 -5.08 -0.31 12.94
CA GLU A 129 -4.64 -1.00 14.15
C GLU A 129 -3.66 -0.16 14.97
N VAL A 130 -2.74 0.56 14.34
CA VAL A 130 -1.79 1.44 15.03
C VAL A 130 -2.49 2.65 15.64
N VAL A 131 -3.51 3.19 14.97
CA VAL A 131 -4.34 4.30 15.50
C VAL A 131 -5.18 3.85 16.70
N THR A 132 -5.81 2.69 16.59
CA THR A 132 -6.66 2.13 17.67
C THR A 132 -5.84 1.70 18.88
N ASN A 133 -4.62 1.21 18.64
CA ASN A 133 -3.74 0.68 19.68
C ASN A 133 -2.38 1.41 19.68
N PRO A 134 -2.30 2.65 20.19
CA PRO A 134 -1.04 3.39 20.23
C PRO A 134 0.01 2.65 21.06
N GLY A 135 1.26 2.66 20.59
CA GLY A 135 2.35 1.92 21.23
C GLY A 135 2.34 0.41 21.02
N ILE A 136 1.54 -0.08 20.07
CA ILE A 136 1.47 -1.51 19.77
C ILE A 136 2.83 -2.08 19.40
N HIS A 137 3.14 -3.24 19.96
CA HIS A 137 4.38 -3.95 19.71
C HIS A 137 4.35 -4.65 18.34
N LEU A 138 5.46 -4.60 17.60
CA LEU A 138 5.55 -5.21 16.26
C LEU A 138 5.08 -6.69 16.21
N ARG A 139 5.41 -7.49 17.24
CA ARG A 139 4.98 -8.90 17.30
C ARG A 139 3.49 -9.05 17.58
N GLU A 140 2.91 -8.14 18.35
CA GLU A 140 1.48 -8.09 18.63
C GLU A 140 0.71 -7.73 17.35
N LEU A 141 1.13 -6.68 16.67
CA LEU A 141 0.60 -6.30 15.36
C LEU A 141 0.69 -7.45 14.34
N HIS A 142 1.80 -8.19 14.33
CA HIS A 142 1.95 -9.37 13.48
C HIS A 142 0.88 -10.44 13.75
N ARG A 143 0.53 -10.68 15.03
CA ARG A 143 -0.53 -11.66 15.38
C ARG A 143 -1.91 -11.19 14.94
N ILE A 144 -2.20 -9.89 15.07
CA ILE A 144 -3.50 -9.31 14.71
C ILE A 144 -3.68 -9.28 13.19
N ILE A 145 -2.68 -8.82 12.46
CA ILE A 145 -2.75 -8.68 11.01
C ILE A 145 -2.70 -10.05 10.29
N GLY A 146 -1.97 -11.03 10.85
CA GLY A 146 -1.88 -12.39 10.31
C GLY A 146 -1.10 -12.52 9.00
N CYS A 147 -0.21 -11.56 8.67
CA CYS A 147 0.65 -11.63 7.49
C CYS A 147 2.06 -12.12 7.84
N ALA A 148 2.87 -12.49 6.86
CA ALA A 148 4.27 -12.85 7.10
C ALA A 148 5.06 -11.69 7.73
N MET A 149 5.92 -11.97 8.73
CA MET A 149 6.69 -10.95 9.45
C MET A 149 7.54 -10.06 8.52
N GLY A 150 8.15 -10.64 7.49
CA GLY A 150 8.93 -9.88 6.51
C GLY A 150 8.06 -8.91 5.69
N ALA A 151 6.84 -9.33 5.32
CA ALA A 151 5.88 -8.47 4.63
C ALA A 151 5.42 -7.33 5.53
N LEU A 152 5.10 -7.62 6.81
CA LEU A 152 4.73 -6.61 7.79
C LEU A 152 5.84 -5.56 7.96
N GLN A 153 7.09 -6.00 8.16
CA GLN A 153 8.23 -5.09 8.28
C GLN A 153 8.45 -4.23 7.03
N TYR A 154 8.23 -4.79 5.84
CA TYR A 154 8.29 -4.03 4.59
C TYR A 154 7.22 -2.93 4.54
N HIS A 155 5.96 -3.25 4.89
CA HIS A 155 4.87 -2.28 4.91
C HIS A 155 5.07 -1.20 5.97
N ILE A 156 5.51 -1.58 7.18
CA ILE A 156 5.81 -0.60 8.23
C ILE A 156 6.92 0.35 7.79
N ARG A 157 8.01 -0.16 7.21
CA ARG A 157 9.08 0.71 6.69
C ARG A 157 8.57 1.68 5.64
N PHE A 158 7.66 1.24 4.77
CA PHE A 158 7.04 2.11 3.78
C PHE A 158 6.18 3.20 4.44
N LEU A 159 5.34 2.83 5.43
CA LEU A 159 4.51 3.77 6.18
C LEU A 159 5.34 4.76 7.02
N GLU A 160 6.48 4.34 7.54
CA GLU A 160 7.45 5.21 8.21
C GLU A 160 8.07 6.23 7.24
N GLN A 161 8.43 5.79 6.02
CA GLN A 161 8.96 6.67 4.98
C GLN A 161 7.95 7.71 4.50
N ASP A 162 6.67 7.33 4.47
CA ASP A 162 5.56 8.21 4.12
C ASP A 162 5.11 9.10 5.30
N GLY A 163 5.71 8.93 6.49
CA GLY A 163 5.38 9.70 7.70
C GLY A 163 4.03 9.35 8.32
N LEU A 164 3.43 8.21 7.92
CA LEU A 164 2.12 7.75 8.41
C LEU A 164 2.21 6.90 9.68
N VAL A 165 3.40 6.47 10.06
CA VAL A 165 3.67 5.74 11.30
C VAL A 165 4.99 6.22 11.90
N ILE A 166 5.00 6.42 13.21
CA ILE A 166 6.21 6.71 13.99
C ILE A 166 6.58 5.45 14.75
N SER A 167 7.87 5.09 14.75
CA SER A 167 8.35 3.96 15.53
C SER A 167 9.31 4.41 16.63
N LEU A 168 9.05 3.90 17.82
CA LEU A 168 9.92 4.07 18.99
C LEU A 168 10.59 2.73 19.33
N ARG A 169 11.89 2.74 19.60
CA ARG A 169 12.61 1.56 20.06
C ARG A 169 12.89 1.66 21.56
N ASN A 170 12.49 0.63 22.28
CA ASN A 170 12.86 0.42 23.68
C ASN A 170 13.64 -0.90 23.77
N GLY A 171 14.96 -0.81 23.86
CA GLY A 171 15.84 -1.98 23.75
C GLY A 171 15.68 -2.72 22.40
N ASN A 172 15.34 -4.00 22.45
CA ASN A 172 15.12 -4.84 21.26
C ASN A 172 13.67 -4.78 20.73
N VAL A 173 12.82 -3.98 21.35
CA VAL A 173 11.40 -3.91 21.08
C VAL A 173 11.09 -2.68 20.24
N LYS A 174 10.29 -2.85 19.20
CA LYS A 174 9.80 -1.78 18.33
C LYS A 174 8.31 -1.55 18.60
N HIS A 175 7.96 -0.36 19.03
CA HIS A 175 6.60 0.12 19.25
C HIS A 175 6.20 1.09 18.14
N LEU A 176 4.92 1.09 17.79
CA LEU A 176 4.38 1.85 16.68
C LEU A 176 3.31 2.81 17.17
N PHE A 177 3.33 4.02 16.61
CA PHE A 177 2.40 5.10 16.94
C PHE A 177 1.89 5.77 15.68
N ALA A 178 0.68 6.32 15.75
CA ALA A 178 0.17 7.21 14.71
C ALA A 178 0.92 8.56 14.76
N PRO A 179 1.09 9.25 13.61
CA PRO A 179 1.63 10.60 13.59
C PRO A 179 0.69 11.54 14.37
N GLY A 180 1.26 12.36 15.25
CA GLY A 180 0.47 13.28 16.07
C GLY A 180 -0.07 12.70 17.38
N TYR A 181 0.23 11.44 17.72
CA TYR A 181 -0.12 10.88 19.03
C TYR A 181 0.44 11.71 20.18
N SER A 182 1.74 11.96 20.18
CA SER A 182 2.40 12.90 21.10
C SER A 182 3.67 13.45 20.46
N SER A 183 4.01 14.70 20.77
CA SER A 183 5.30 15.31 20.41
C SER A 183 6.42 14.98 21.39
N ASP A 184 6.08 14.49 22.60
CA ASP A 184 7.05 14.10 23.63
C ASP A 184 7.34 12.59 23.56
N GLU A 185 8.59 12.25 23.21
CA GLU A 185 9.06 10.87 23.15
C GLU A 185 8.92 10.14 24.50
N ARG A 186 8.98 10.86 25.64
CA ARG A 186 8.80 10.28 26.96
C ARG A 186 7.37 9.77 27.17
N ILE A 187 6.37 10.49 26.67
CA ILE A 187 4.97 10.09 26.74
C ILE A 187 4.77 8.83 25.88
N MET A 188 5.30 8.82 24.66
CA MET A 188 5.27 7.62 23.82
C MET A 188 5.95 6.42 24.49
N LEU A 189 7.09 6.63 25.15
CA LEU A 189 7.78 5.57 25.90
C LEU A 189 6.94 5.07 27.06
N LEU A 190 6.32 5.96 27.83
CA LEU A 190 5.44 5.61 28.95
C LEU A 190 4.27 4.76 28.44
N THR A 191 3.58 5.20 27.40
CA THR A 191 2.48 4.45 26.78
C THR A 191 2.93 3.07 26.31
N ALA A 192 4.08 2.98 25.63
CA ALA A 192 4.63 1.72 25.15
C ALA A 192 4.92 0.73 26.28
N ILE A 193 5.46 1.20 27.41
CA ILE A 193 5.81 0.38 28.56
C ILE A 193 4.54 0.01 29.35
N ALA A 194 3.58 0.92 29.48
CA ALA A 194 2.31 0.70 30.17
C ALA A 194 1.43 -0.37 29.51
N ARG A 195 1.64 -0.71 28.24
CA ARG A 195 0.96 -1.85 27.59
C ARG A 195 1.26 -3.21 28.23
N ASN A 196 2.35 -3.33 28.97
CA ASN A 196 2.58 -4.54 29.77
C ASN A 196 1.62 -4.54 30.97
N PRO A 197 0.75 -5.56 31.12
CA PRO A 197 -0.26 -5.58 32.18
C PRO A 197 0.35 -5.49 33.59
N THR A 198 1.50 -6.12 33.82
CA THR A 198 2.18 -6.04 35.11
C THR A 198 2.70 -4.63 35.39
N VAL A 199 3.26 -3.98 34.35
CA VAL A 199 3.75 -2.59 34.51
C VAL A 199 2.58 -1.63 34.68
N ASN A 200 1.49 -1.81 33.94
CA ASN A 200 0.27 -1.03 34.11
C ASN A 200 -0.24 -1.10 35.55
N SER A 201 -0.34 -2.32 36.10
CA SER A 201 -0.75 -2.51 37.49
C SER A 201 0.21 -1.82 38.51
N ILE A 202 1.52 -1.87 38.25
CA ILE A 202 2.52 -1.16 39.11
C ILE A 202 2.32 0.35 39.02
N LEU A 203 2.14 0.90 37.83
CA LEU A 203 1.92 2.34 37.63
C LEU A 203 0.60 2.80 38.27
N SER A 204 -0.47 2.01 38.13
CA SER A 204 -1.77 2.26 38.73
C SER A 204 -1.67 2.29 40.27
N GLU A 205 -0.96 1.34 40.86
CA GLU A 205 -0.72 1.29 42.33
C GLU A 205 0.08 2.51 42.79
N CYS A 206 1.13 2.90 42.05
CA CYS A 206 1.91 4.10 42.35
C CYS A 206 1.11 5.40 42.15
N ALA A 207 0.17 5.43 41.20
CA ALA A 207 -0.69 6.59 41.00
C ALA A 207 -1.72 6.76 42.13
N SER A 208 -2.32 5.65 42.56
CA SER A 208 -3.36 5.64 43.62
C SER A 208 -2.80 5.93 44.99
N ASN A 209 -1.70 5.28 45.40
CA ASN A 209 -1.17 5.35 46.74
C ASN A 209 -0.05 6.40 46.91
N GLY A 210 0.40 6.99 45.82
CA GLY A 210 1.47 7.98 45.81
C GLY A 210 2.83 7.35 46.12
N GLN A 211 3.14 7.04 47.33
CA GLN A 211 4.43 6.48 47.76
C GLN A 211 4.25 5.02 48.19
N THR A 212 4.89 4.08 47.50
CA THR A 212 4.79 2.64 47.74
C THR A 212 6.15 1.96 47.77
N THR A 213 6.24 0.80 48.43
CA THR A 213 7.48 -0.01 48.45
C THR A 213 7.37 -1.21 47.53
N GLN A 214 8.51 -1.74 47.07
CA GLN A 214 8.54 -2.95 46.22
C GLN A 214 7.85 -4.15 46.93
N ALA A 215 7.98 -4.26 48.24
CA ALA A 215 7.37 -5.33 49.03
C ALA A 215 5.85 -5.20 49.06
N GLU A 216 5.35 -3.98 49.18
CA GLU A 216 3.92 -3.68 49.18
C GLU A 216 3.30 -3.95 47.80
N ILE A 217 3.90 -3.45 46.74
CA ILE A 217 3.47 -3.72 45.36
C ILE A 217 3.44 -5.22 45.07
N SER A 218 4.49 -5.96 45.46
CA SER A 218 4.55 -7.41 45.27
C SER A 218 3.39 -8.12 46.01
N ARG A 219 3.04 -7.66 47.20
CA ARG A 219 1.95 -8.23 48.00
C ARG A 219 0.58 -7.90 47.43
N VAL A 220 0.35 -6.64 47.03
CA VAL A 220 -0.93 -6.19 46.44
C VAL A 220 -1.21 -6.87 45.10
N LEU A 221 -0.21 -6.91 44.24
CA LEU A 221 -0.36 -7.52 42.89
C LEU A 221 -0.21 -9.04 42.91
N ASN A 222 0.17 -9.65 44.05
CA ASN A 222 0.46 -11.09 44.14
C ASN A 222 1.46 -11.57 43.07
N VAL A 223 2.49 -10.79 42.80
CA VAL A 223 3.54 -11.03 41.82
C VAL A 223 4.87 -11.20 42.53
N ASP A 224 5.72 -12.08 41.99
CA ASP A 224 7.04 -12.34 42.56
C ASP A 224 7.87 -11.05 42.72
N LYS A 225 8.51 -10.93 43.87
CA LYS A 225 9.29 -9.74 44.23
C LYS A 225 10.46 -9.47 43.29
N SER A 226 11.06 -10.52 42.73
CA SER A 226 12.15 -10.38 41.74
C SER A 226 11.66 -9.75 40.44
N LEU A 227 10.46 -10.13 39.98
CA LEU A 227 9.84 -9.58 38.78
C LEU A 227 9.43 -8.12 39.00
N ILE A 228 8.84 -7.80 40.16
CA ILE A 228 8.52 -6.42 40.54
C ILE A 228 9.79 -5.57 40.61
N SER A 229 10.87 -6.09 41.22
CA SER A 229 12.15 -5.37 41.28
C SER A 229 12.72 -5.09 39.87
N TYR A 230 12.61 -6.04 38.95
CA TYR A 230 13.02 -5.86 37.55
C TYR A 230 12.26 -4.72 36.87
N TYR A 231 10.93 -4.72 36.94
CA TYR A 231 10.12 -3.66 36.35
C TYR A 231 10.33 -2.31 36.98
N ILE A 232 10.44 -2.24 38.32
CA ILE A 232 10.71 -0.98 39.04
C ILE A 232 12.06 -0.42 38.62
N ASN A 233 13.11 -1.23 38.51
CA ASN A 233 14.41 -0.75 38.04
C ASN A 233 14.32 -0.21 36.62
N SER A 234 13.63 -0.92 35.70
CA SER A 234 13.39 -0.43 34.36
C SER A 234 12.64 0.90 34.32
N LEU A 235 11.65 1.11 35.18
CA LEU A 235 10.90 2.36 35.30
C LEU A 235 11.72 3.49 35.94
N LEU A 236 12.64 3.17 36.86
CA LEU A 236 13.61 4.12 37.39
C LEU A 236 14.62 4.56 36.36
N ASP A 237 15.16 3.63 35.55
CA ASP A 237 16.08 3.91 34.45
C ASP A 237 15.41 4.79 33.37
N ALA A 238 14.11 4.59 33.13
CA ALA A 238 13.32 5.43 32.21
C ALA A 238 12.89 6.78 32.86
N ASN A 239 13.26 7.07 34.11
CA ASN A 239 12.82 8.25 34.87
C ASN A 239 11.30 8.40 34.99
N ILE A 240 10.54 7.33 34.89
CA ILE A 240 9.09 7.28 35.11
C ILE A 240 8.81 7.25 36.59
N LEU A 241 9.57 6.44 37.35
CA LEU A 241 9.58 6.40 38.79
C LEU A 241 10.82 7.11 39.35
N ARG A 242 10.72 7.55 40.57
CA ARG A 242 11.85 8.00 41.41
C ARG A 242 11.85 7.31 42.76
N SER A 243 13.02 6.99 43.30
CA SER A 243 13.14 6.45 44.65
C SER A 243 13.35 7.57 45.68
N VAL A 244 12.72 7.43 46.81
CA VAL A 244 12.91 8.35 47.96
C VAL A 244 13.88 7.72 48.94
N LYS A 245 14.88 8.49 49.37
CA LYS A 245 15.78 8.07 50.47
C LYS A 245 15.06 8.25 51.77
N VAL A 246 14.65 7.16 52.40
CA VAL A 246 14.09 7.15 53.74
C VAL A 246 15.05 6.37 54.65
N PHE A 247 15.11 6.74 55.95
CA PHE A 247 15.87 5.96 56.91
C PHE A 247 15.25 4.56 57.03
N GLY A 248 15.94 3.53 56.55
CA GLY A 248 15.47 2.16 56.62
C GLY A 248 16.00 1.29 55.49
N ARG A 249 15.63 0.01 55.47
CA ARG A 249 15.99 -0.97 54.42
C ARG A 249 15.17 -0.84 53.17
N GLU A 250 13.97 -0.28 53.26
CA GLU A 250 13.04 -0.16 52.14
C GLU A 250 13.23 1.17 51.46
N LYS A 251 13.24 1.12 50.13
CA LYS A 251 13.33 2.30 49.25
C LYS A 251 11.97 2.50 48.62
N PRO A 252 11.14 3.38 49.16
CA PRO A 252 9.87 3.69 48.52
C PRO A 252 10.08 4.37 47.21
N VAL A 253 9.16 4.07 46.29
CA VAL A 253 9.12 4.63 44.93
C VAL A 253 7.86 5.45 44.76
N LEU A 254 7.93 6.45 43.93
CA LEU A 254 6.79 7.27 43.52
C LEU A 254 6.92 7.70 42.06
N LEU A 255 5.79 8.05 41.47
CA LEU A 255 5.77 8.62 40.12
C LEU A 255 6.49 9.97 40.08
N THR A 256 7.21 10.23 38.99
CA THR A 256 7.72 11.56 38.67
C THR A 256 6.57 12.48 38.31
N GLU A 257 6.74 13.79 38.52
CA GLU A 257 5.68 14.79 38.22
C GLU A 257 5.16 14.71 36.78
N TRP A 258 6.08 14.64 35.79
CA TRP A 258 5.71 14.54 34.39
C TRP A 258 4.95 13.25 34.10
N ALA A 259 5.35 12.11 34.69
CA ALA A 259 4.69 10.82 34.46
C ALA A 259 3.28 10.81 35.04
N ARG A 260 3.10 11.43 36.25
CA ARG A 260 1.79 11.60 36.87
C ARG A 260 0.88 12.44 35.96
N THR A 261 1.36 13.61 35.51
CA THR A 261 0.59 14.48 34.62
C THR A 261 0.23 13.77 33.31
N ALA A 262 1.15 13.01 32.72
CA ALA A 262 0.88 12.26 31.49
C ALA A 262 -0.18 11.17 31.71
N ILE A 263 -0.15 10.44 32.84
CA ILE A 263 -1.14 9.42 33.17
C ILE A 263 -2.52 10.05 33.37
N ASP A 264 -2.58 11.17 34.07
CA ASP A 264 -3.85 11.85 34.40
C ASP A 264 -4.48 12.54 33.16
N CYS A 265 -3.65 13.01 32.18
CA CYS A 265 -4.13 13.71 31.00
C CYS A 265 -4.48 12.80 29.82
N GLU A 266 -3.81 11.68 29.66
CA GLU A 266 -3.92 10.83 28.43
C GLU A 266 -4.59 9.47 28.68
N ASP A 267 -5.20 9.24 29.86
CA ASP A 267 -5.86 7.98 30.25
C ASP A 267 -5.02 6.71 29.91
N ILE A 268 -3.68 6.82 30.05
CA ILE A 268 -2.72 5.79 29.63
C ILE A 268 -2.97 4.45 30.36
N LEU A 269 -3.59 4.49 31.55
CA LEU A 269 -3.82 3.32 32.40
C LEU A 269 -5.20 2.68 32.25
N VAL A 270 -6.06 3.15 31.34
CA VAL A 270 -7.45 2.68 31.16
C VAL A 270 -7.58 1.56 30.13
N HIS A 271 -6.61 0.67 30.09
CA HIS A 271 -6.76 -0.47 29.17
C HIS A 271 -6.53 -1.81 29.84
#